data_55e5aa05c90f5e019782af7ca51745c1
#
_entry.id   55e5aa05c90f5e019782af7ca51745c1
#
_cell.length_a   1.000
_cell.length_b   1.000
_cell.length_c   1.000
_cell.angle_alpha   90.00
_cell.angle_beta   90.00
_cell.angle_gamma   90.00
#
_symmetry.space_group_name_H-M   'P 1'
#
loop_
_entity.id
_entity.type
_entity.pdbx_description
1 polymer ?
#
loop_
_entity_poly.entity_id
_entity_poly.type
_entity_poly.pdbx_seq_one_letter_code
_entity_poly.pdbx_strand_id
1 'polypeptide(L)'
;MTFRSCRAGSNQTMTMQGLNHLKMKTFFSCNILTNLMIEHTFIILHGIGTATEKRLWQKGILTWEDFISTKKIKRISSKRKGNYNHKLVEANENLKNENSTYFSHCLHPKEHWRLYEKWKDTACFLDIETTGLSCGITVVGIYSQDEYKYYVRGINLEREILQQELEKYNMLVTFYGRTFDMPFIERELGITLDVPHLDLCFAGKKIGLTGGLKKVEVVMGIKREEDIKGLNGFDAVRLWKQYKRGDKDALDLLIKYNMADTVNLRVLADTIYDKLKEKTLLCWQEAL
;
A
#
# COMPACT_ATOMS: atom_id res chain seq x y z
N MET A 1 58.54 -40.80 23.97
CA MET A 1 59.39 -39.62 23.67
C MET A 1 58.44 -38.50 23.32
N THR A 2 58.45 -37.45 24.13
CA THR A 2 57.88 -36.09 24.02
C THR A 2 56.41 -35.93 23.57
N PHE A 3 55.52 -35.85 24.54
CA PHE A 3 54.21 -35.22 24.44
C PHE A 3 54.37 -33.70 24.33
N ARG A 4 53.68 -33.07 23.31
CA ARG A 4 53.41 -31.62 23.30
C ARG A 4 51.94 -31.40 23.51
N SER A 5 51.63 -30.65 24.58
CA SER A 5 50.29 -30.21 24.98
C SER A 5 49.71 -29.21 23.99
N CYS A 6 48.50 -29.42 23.54
CA CYS A 6 47.68 -28.38 22.89
C CYS A 6 46.91 -27.59 23.97
N ARG A 7 47.10 -26.28 23.97
CA ARG A 7 46.39 -25.31 24.83
C ARG A 7 44.92 -25.23 24.44
N ALA A 8 44.09 -25.19 25.48
CA ALA A 8 42.66 -24.97 25.42
C ALA A 8 42.34 -23.57 24.82
N GLY A 9 41.45 -23.55 23.85
CA GLY A 9 40.86 -22.33 23.33
C GLY A 9 39.86 -21.74 24.33
N SER A 10 39.90 -20.45 24.46
CA SER A 10 39.08 -19.61 25.32
C SER A 10 37.58 -19.76 25.06
N ASN A 11 36.82 -20.30 26.00
CA ASN A 11 35.36 -20.18 26.08
C ASN A 11 34.98 -18.71 26.32
N GLN A 12 34.48 -18.05 25.30
CA GLN A 12 33.78 -16.78 25.48
C GLN A 12 32.41 -17.08 26.12
N THR A 13 32.32 -16.84 27.41
CA THR A 13 31.05 -16.84 28.17
C THR A 13 30.22 -15.65 27.66
N MET A 14 29.19 -15.92 26.86
CA MET A 14 28.16 -14.94 26.55
C MET A 14 27.49 -14.51 27.84
N THR A 15 27.53 -13.23 28.16
CA THR A 15 26.91 -12.68 29.39
C THR A 15 25.39 -12.80 29.27
N MET A 16 24.73 -13.02 30.42
CA MET A 16 23.26 -13.10 30.54
C MET A 16 22.55 -11.87 29.95
N GLN A 17 23.19 -10.71 29.91
CA GLN A 17 22.72 -9.51 29.26
C GLN A 17 22.66 -9.66 27.72
N GLY A 18 23.64 -10.30 27.09
CA GLY A 18 23.66 -10.55 25.65
C GLY A 18 22.55 -11.53 25.21
N LEU A 19 22.28 -12.56 26.01
CA LEU A 19 21.21 -13.52 25.75
C LEU A 19 19.81 -12.91 25.90
N ASN A 20 19.62 -12.03 26.88
CA ASN A 20 18.36 -11.30 27.06
C ASN A 20 18.13 -10.28 25.93
N HIS A 21 19.19 -9.62 25.47
CA HIS A 21 19.11 -8.68 24.34
C HIS A 21 18.77 -9.39 23.01
N LEU A 22 19.36 -10.58 22.76
CA LEU A 22 19.07 -11.38 21.58
C LEU A 22 17.65 -11.98 21.61
N LYS A 23 17.20 -12.46 22.77
CA LYS A 23 15.84 -12.96 22.99
C LYS A 23 14.80 -11.84 22.87
N MET A 24 15.08 -10.65 23.39
CA MET A 24 14.22 -9.48 23.18
C MET A 24 14.15 -9.08 21.69
N LYS A 25 15.28 -9.02 20.98
CA LYS A 25 15.29 -8.70 19.54
C LYS A 25 14.48 -9.70 18.71
N THR A 26 14.61 -10.99 18.96
CA THR A 26 13.83 -12.04 18.27
C THR A 26 12.35 -12.03 18.65
N PHE A 27 12.02 -11.78 19.90
CA PHE A 27 10.63 -11.69 20.37
C PHE A 27 9.93 -10.44 19.84
N PHE A 28 10.60 -9.28 19.83
CA PHE A 28 10.11 -8.05 19.22
C PHE A 28 9.94 -8.18 17.71
N SER A 29 10.89 -8.79 17.01
CA SER A 29 10.80 -9.00 15.56
C SER A 29 9.61 -9.89 15.18
N CYS A 30 9.33 -10.93 15.94
CA CYS A 30 8.24 -11.87 15.63
C CYS A 30 6.85 -11.25 15.89
N ASN A 31 6.65 -10.52 16.99
CA ASN A 31 5.35 -9.89 17.30
C ASN A 31 5.01 -8.69 16.40
N ILE A 32 6.01 -7.97 15.91
CA ILE A 32 5.80 -6.82 15.00
C ILE A 32 5.47 -7.27 13.59
N LEU A 33 5.96 -8.43 13.15
CA LEU A 33 5.66 -8.99 11.83
C LEU A 33 4.21 -9.46 11.70
N THR A 34 3.54 -9.76 12.80
CA THR A 34 2.15 -10.26 12.81
C THR A 34 1.10 -9.14 12.95
N ASN A 35 1.47 -7.94 13.42
CA ASN A 35 0.53 -6.85 13.63
C ASN A 35 0.39 -5.95 12.40
N LEU A 36 -0.81 -5.37 12.24
CA LEU A 36 -1.11 -4.42 11.17
C LEU A 36 -0.26 -3.15 11.32
N MET A 37 0.33 -2.66 10.22
CA MET A 37 1.15 -1.44 10.25
C MET A 37 0.38 -0.22 10.78
N ILE A 38 -0.94 -0.18 10.58
CA ILE A 38 -1.79 0.91 11.05
C ILE A 38 -1.78 1.05 12.57
N GLU A 39 -1.79 -0.06 13.33
CA GLU A 39 -1.80 -0.05 14.80
C GLU A 39 -0.50 0.49 15.41
N HIS A 40 0.57 0.53 14.62
CA HIS A 40 1.86 1.11 14.95
C HIS A 40 2.01 2.58 14.49
N THR A 41 0.95 3.15 13.91
CA THR A 41 0.97 4.46 13.24
C THR A 41 0.47 5.56 14.15
N PHE A 42 1.36 6.44 14.61
CA PHE A 42 1.02 7.58 15.46
C PHE A 42 0.83 8.89 14.69
N ILE A 43 1.16 8.93 13.42
CA ILE A 43 0.98 10.12 12.57
C ILE A 43 -0.50 10.44 12.27
N ILE A 44 -1.43 9.58 12.67
CA ILE A 44 -2.87 9.87 12.72
C ILE A 44 -3.22 10.93 13.78
N LEU A 45 -2.29 11.19 14.72
CA LEU A 45 -2.46 12.16 15.80
C LEU A 45 -1.96 13.54 15.35
N HIS A 46 -2.82 14.52 15.40
CA HIS A 46 -2.47 15.87 14.98
C HIS A 46 -1.20 16.42 15.67
N GLY A 47 -0.23 16.87 14.87
CA GLY A 47 1.05 17.36 15.35
C GLY A 47 2.06 16.28 15.74
N ILE A 48 1.78 15.01 15.46
CA ILE A 48 2.76 13.93 15.49
C ILE A 48 3.19 13.63 14.04
N GLY A 49 4.43 13.97 13.72
CA GLY A 49 5.08 13.61 12.46
C GLY A 49 6.00 12.40 12.63
N THR A 50 6.58 11.94 11.53
CA THR A 50 7.46 10.76 11.47
C THR A 50 8.61 10.78 12.48
N ALA A 51 9.22 11.96 12.73
CA ALA A 51 10.29 12.10 13.73
C ALA A 51 9.80 11.88 15.17
N THR A 52 8.56 12.28 15.50
CA THR A 52 7.97 12.05 16.81
C THR A 52 7.51 10.59 16.95
N GLU A 53 6.92 10.04 15.91
CA GLU A 53 6.54 8.63 15.81
C GLU A 53 7.77 7.72 16.04
N LYS A 54 8.88 7.95 15.35
CA LYS A 54 10.14 7.23 15.59
C LYS A 54 10.61 7.30 17.04
N ARG A 55 10.51 8.48 17.68
CA ARG A 55 10.88 8.64 19.11
C ARG A 55 9.95 7.88 20.05
N LEU A 56 8.68 7.69 19.69
CA LEU A 56 7.76 6.85 20.47
C LEU A 56 8.21 5.39 20.40
N TRP A 57 8.45 4.88 19.20
CA TRP A 57 8.95 3.53 18.98
C TRP A 57 10.28 3.27 19.72
N GLN A 58 11.23 4.20 19.64
CA GLN A 58 12.51 4.15 20.38
C GLN A 58 12.36 4.07 21.89
N LYS A 59 11.21 4.42 22.43
CA LYS A 59 10.88 4.34 23.87
C LYS A 59 10.03 3.12 24.23
N GLY A 60 9.88 2.18 23.29
CA GLY A 60 9.08 1.00 23.47
C GLY A 60 7.56 1.25 23.39
N ILE A 61 7.13 2.44 22.94
CA ILE A 61 5.71 2.73 22.69
C ILE A 61 5.47 2.37 21.23
N LEU A 62 5.09 1.12 20.97
CA LEU A 62 5.02 0.56 19.64
C LEU A 62 3.60 0.57 19.06
N THR A 63 2.59 0.36 19.90
CA THR A 63 1.19 0.26 19.51
C THR A 63 0.35 1.38 20.12
N TRP A 64 -0.86 1.53 19.61
CA TRP A 64 -1.85 2.43 20.20
C TRP A 64 -2.14 2.07 21.67
N GLU A 65 -2.16 0.78 22.01
CA GLU A 65 -2.38 0.30 23.36
C GLU A 65 -1.22 0.69 24.30
N ASP A 66 0.04 0.53 23.84
CA ASP A 66 1.22 1.00 24.59
C ASP A 66 1.14 2.51 24.84
N PHE A 67 0.72 3.27 23.82
CA PHE A 67 0.56 4.71 23.97
C PHE A 67 -0.51 5.04 25.01
N ILE A 68 -1.67 4.40 24.97
CA ILE A 68 -2.80 4.67 25.89
C ILE A 68 -2.41 4.30 27.32
N SER A 69 -1.78 3.15 27.55
CA SER A 69 -1.39 2.63 28.88
C SER A 69 -0.23 3.42 29.53
N THR A 70 0.62 4.05 28.71
CA THR A 70 1.75 4.86 29.22
C THR A 70 1.25 6.14 29.90
N LYS A 71 1.46 6.28 31.22
CA LYS A 71 0.96 7.42 32.00
C LYS A 71 1.52 8.77 31.56
N LYS A 72 2.84 8.86 31.31
CA LYS A 72 3.52 10.11 30.88
C LYS A 72 4.45 9.85 29.71
N ILE A 73 4.35 10.69 28.68
CA ILE A 73 5.22 10.65 27.50
C ILE A 73 5.99 11.97 27.42
N LYS A 74 7.33 11.91 27.38
CA LYS A 74 8.18 13.11 27.30
C LYS A 74 7.79 14.00 26.11
N ARG A 75 7.62 15.30 26.35
CA ARG A 75 7.22 16.31 25.38
C ARG A 75 5.74 16.24 24.93
N ILE A 76 4.91 15.47 25.59
CA ILE A 76 3.46 15.46 25.41
C ILE A 76 2.83 15.89 26.74
N SER A 77 2.13 17.02 26.76
CA SER A 77 1.44 17.50 27.96
C SER A 77 0.28 16.57 28.32
N SER A 78 -0.14 16.57 29.61
CA SER A 78 -1.24 15.73 30.08
C SER A 78 -2.53 16.00 29.30
N LYS A 79 -2.84 17.28 28.97
CA LYS A 79 -4.01 17.64 28.16
C LYS A 79 -3.94 17.03 26.76
N ARG A 80 -2.78 17.15 26.06
CA ARG A 80 -2.59 16.54 24.72
C ARG A 80 -2.65 15.03 24.79
N LYS A 81 -2.08 14.42 25.85
CA LYS A 81 -2.12 12.96 26.05
C LYS A 81 -3.56 12.47 26.17
N GLY A 82 -4.42 13.17 26.91
CA GLY A 82 -5.83 12.83 27.03
C GLY A 82 -6.54 12.87 25.66
N ASN A 83 -6.35 13.92 24.89
CA ASN A 83 -6.93 14.06 23.54
C ASN A 83 -6.43 12.95 22.59
N TYR A 84 -5.14 12.63 22.67
CA TYR A 84 -4.56 11.57 21.86
C TYR A 84 -5.08 10.19 22.24
N ASN A 85 -5.23 9.90 23.53
CA ASN A 85 -5.84 8.65 23.97
C ASN A 85 -7.26 8.48 23.42
N HIS A 86 -8.09 9.53 23.50
CA HIS A 86 -9.43 9.51 22.94
C HIS A 86 -9.42 9.22 21.43
N LYS A 87 -8.52 9.91 20.69
CA LYS A 87 -8.37 9.70 19.25
C LYS A 87 -7.90 8.29 18.86
N LEU A 88 -7.02 7.69 19.69
CA LEU A 88 -6.56 6.31 19.45
C LEU A 88 -7.64 5.26 19.77
N VAL A 89 -8.45 5.50 20.81
CA VAL A 89 -9.63 4.66 21.10
C VAL A 89 -10.63 4.72 19.95
N GLU A 90 -10.96 5.93 19.49
CA GLU A 90 -11.83 6.15 18.33
C GLU A 90 -11.28 5.46 17.07
N ALA A 91 -9.98 5.57 16.81
CA ALA A 91 -9.32 4.91 15.67
C ALA A 91 -9.42 3.38 15.78
N ASN A 92 -9.24 2.83 16.97
CA ASN A 92 -9.35 1.39 17.21
C ASN A 92 -10.79 0.87 16.99
N GLU A 93 -11.80 1.63 17.40
CA GLU A 93 -13.21 1.32 17.13
C GLU A 93 -13.50 1.33 15.64
N ASN A 94 -13.04 2.36 14.91
CA ASN A 94 -13.22 2.44 13.45
C ASN A 94 -12.47 1.32 12.71
N LEU A 95 -11.29 0.89 13.21
CA LEU A 95 -10.54 -0.22 12.63
C LEU A 95 -11.30 -1.56 12.81
N LYS A 96 -11.91 -1.78 13.97
CA LYS A 96 -12.74 -2.95 14.25
C LYS A 96 -14.02 -2.98 13.43
N ASN A 97 -14.61 -1.82 13.19
CA ASN A 97 -15.85 -1.67 12.41
C ASN A 97 -15.60 -1.59 10.89
N GLU A 98 -14.38 -1.88 10.42
CA GLU A 98 -13.99 -1.85 9.00
C GLU A 98 -14.23 -0.49 8.32
N ASN A 99 -14.28 0.61 9.08
CA ASN A 99 -14.51 1.95 8.55
C ASN A 99 -13.23 2.55 7.94
N SER A 100 -12.96 2.21 6.70
CA SER A 100 -11.77 2.70 5.98
C SER A 100 -11.82 4.20 5.70
N THR A 101 -13.03 4.76 5.47
CA THR A 101 -13.26 6.20 5.25
C THR A 101 -12.72 7.05 6.39
N TYR A 102 -12.89 6.62 7.65
CA TYR A 102 -12.29 7.33 8.79
C TYR A 102 -10.77 7.53 8.61
N PHE A 103 -10.06 6.53 8.10
CA PHE A 103 -8.62 6.57 7.92
C PHE A 103 -8.20 7.37 6.69
N SER A 104 -9.06 7.48 5.66
CA SER A 104 -8.79 8.35 4.51
C SER A 104 -8.66 9.83 4.95
N HIS A 105 -9.42 10.23 5.98
CA HIS A 105 -9.39 11.57 6.56
C HIS A 105 -8.31 11.77 7.63
N CYS A 106 -7.91 10.71 8.34
CA CYS A 106 -6.93 10.81 9.43
C CYS A 106 -5.48 10.76 8.95
N LEU A 107 -5.22 10.11 7.82
CA LEU A 107 -3.88 9.94 7.27
C LEU A 107 -3.67 10.81 6.03
N HIS A 108 -2.48 11.40 5.94
CA HIS A 108 -2.08 12.03 4.69
C HIS A 108 -2.01 10.96 3.57
N PRO A 109 -2.48 11.23 2.35
CA PRO A 109 -2.51 10.27 1.25
C PRO A 109 -1.21 9.50 0.98
N LYS A 110 -0.04 10.14 1.19
CA LYS A 110 1.27 9.48 1.07
C LYS A 110 1.52 8.36 2.08
N GLU A 111 0.71 8.27 3.12
CA GLU A 111 0.82 7.27 4.19
C GLU A 111 -0.30 6.21 4.12
N HIS A 112 -1.20 6.26 3.14
CA HIS A 112 -2.27 5.28 2.95
C HIS A 112 -1.74 3.85 2.71
N TRP A 113 -0.48 3.69 2.30
CA TRP A 113 0.17 2.39 2.19
C TRP A 113 0.17 1.60 3.52
N ARG A 114 0.12 2.28 4.68
CA ARG A 114 0.08 1.65 6.01
C ARG A 114 -1.23 0.91 6.29
N LEU A 115 -2.25 1.19 5.49
CA LEU A 115 -3.59 0.60 5.59
C LEU A 115 -3.74 -0.66 4.73
N TYR A 116 -2.78 -0.89 3.81
CA TYR A 116 -2.90 -1.91 2.78
C TYR A 116 -3.13 -3.31 3.34
N GLU A 117 -2.35 -3.75 4.31
CA GLU A 117 -2.48 -5.08 4.91
C GLU A 117 -3.87 -5.33 5.54
N LYS A 118 -4.49 -4.28 6.08
CA LYS A 118 -5.83 -4.37 6.67
C LYS A 118 -6.92 -4.58 5.61
N TRP A 119 -6.79 -3.92 4.47
CA TRP A 119 -7.84 -3.91 3.45
C TRP A 119 -7.43 -4.49 2.09
N LYS A 120 -6.30 -5.17 1.99
CA LYS A 120 -5.81 -5.72 0.72
C LYS A 120 -6.78 -6.71 0.06
N ASP A 121 -7.55 -7.46 0.88
CA ASP A 121 -8.51 -8.46 0.38
C ASP A 121 -9.86 -7.82 -0.03
N THR A 122 -10.10 -6.58 0.38
CA THR A 122 -11.26 -5.76 -0.04
C THR A 122 -10.81 -4.52 -0.81
N ALA A 123 -9.60 -4.55 -1.36
CA ALA A 123 -9.08 -3.48 -2.19
C ALA A 123 -9.55 -3.62 -3.64
N CYS A 124 -9.79 -2.48 -4.27
CA CYS A 124 -10.00 -2.33 -5.70
C CYS A 124 -8.67 -1.95 -6.36
N PHE A 125 -8.13 -2.81 -7.20
CA PHE A 125 -7.01 -2.50 -8.10
C PHE A 125 -7.63 -1.98 -9.40
N LEU A 126 -7.32 -0.74 -9.76
CA LEU A 126 -8.00 -0.05 -10.85
C LEU A 126 -7.00 0.57 -11.83
N ASP A 127 -7.31 0.44 -13.11
CA ASP A 127 -6.63 1.10 -14.22
C ASP A 127 -7.63 1.47 -15.31
N ILE A 128 -7.40 2.57 -16.02
CA ILE A 128 -8.26 2.99 -17.12
C ILE A 128 -7.51 3.13 -18.45
N GLU A 129 -8.23 2.86 -19.53
CA GLU A 129 -7.80 3.24 -20.89
C GLU A 129 -8.61 4.44 -21.38
N THR A 130 -7.97 5.26 -22.20
CA THR A 130 -8.59 6.49 -22.71
C THR A 130 -8.38 6.65 -24.21
N THR A 131 -9.13 7.55 -24.82
CA THR A 131 -8.92 7.91 -26.25
C THR A 131 -7.71 8.83 -26.46
N GLY A 132 -7.01 9.22 -25.39
CA GLY A 132 -5.84 10.11 -25.35
C GLY A 132 -5.76 10.88 -24.04
N LEU A 133 -4.72 11.71 -23.87
CA LEU A 133 -4.39 12.37 -22.61
C LEU A 133 -5.47 13.33 -22.04
N SER A 134 -6.37 13.80 -22.86
CA SER A 134 -7.43 14.76 -22.47
C SER A 134 -8.83 14.33 -22.88
N CYS A 135 -9.00 13.13 -23.41
CA CYS A 135 -10.25 12.65 -24.00
C CYS A 135 -10.67 11.31 -23.39
N GLY A 136 -11.95 11.12 -23.32
CA GLY A 136 -12.84 10.03 -22.91
C GLY A 136 -12.24 8.70 -22.44
N ILE A 137 -12.71 8.21 -21.31
CA ILE A 137 -12.45 6.84 -20.84
C ILE A 137 -13.01 5.85 -21.87
N THR A 138 -12.27 4.82 -22.21
CA THR A 138 -12.68 3.75 -23.12
C THR A 138 -12.92 2.43 -22.40
N VAL A 139 -12.06 2.07 -21.47
CA VAL A 139 -12.15 0.89 -20.61
C VAL A 139 -11.83 1.30 -19.19
N VAL A 140 -12.55 0.76 -18.22
CA VAL A 140 -12.18 0.74 -16.80
C VAL A 140 -11.99 -0.70 -16.41
N GLY A 141 -10.80 -1.07 -15.95
CA GLY A 141 -10.51 -2.38 -15.36
C GLY A 141 -10.49 -2.32 -13.86
N ILE A 142 -11.08 -3.33 -13.24
CA ILE A 142 -11.08 -3.54 -11.80
C ILE A 142 -10.66 -4.98 -11.52
N TYR A 143 -9.68 -5.15 -10.62
CA TYR A 143 -9.31 -6.45 -10.10
C TYR A 143 -9.47 -6.45 -8.57
N SER A 144 -10.14 -7.46 -8.06
CA SER A 144 -10.31 -7.70 -6.63
C SER A 144 -10.70 -9.15 -6.38
N GLN A 145 -10.26 -9.74 -5.27
CA GLN A 145 -10.62 -11.10 -4.87
C GLN A 145 -10.44 -12.14 -6.00
N ASP A 146 -9.31 -12.02 -6.71
CA ASP A 146 -8.95 -12.89 -7.85
C ASP A 146 -9.91 -12.85 -9.05
N GLU A 147 -10.79 -11.84 -9.10
CA GLU A 147 -11.70 -11.58 -10.22
C GLU A 147 -11.32 -10.28 -10.93
N TYR A 148 -11.21 -10.32 -12.27
CA TYR A 148 -11.07 -9.14 -13.11
C TYR A 148 -12.41 -8.80 -13.74
N LYS A 149 -12.85 -7.55 -13.59
CA LYS A 149 -14.03 -6.97 -14.21
C LYS A 149 -13.62 -5.82 -15.10
N TYR A 150 -14.36 -5.62 -16.18
CA TYR A 150 -14.12 -4.50 -17.09
C TYR A 150 -15.41 -3.84 -17.55
N TYR A 151 -15.30 -2.53 -17.75
CA TYR A 151 -16.39 -1.68 -18.19
C TYR A 151 -15.95 -0.92 -19.43
N VAL A 152 -16.67 -1.11 -20.55
CA VAL A 152 -16.33 -0.59 -21.87
C VAL A 152 -17.33 0.48 -22.28
N ARG A 153 -16.84 1.62 -22.74
CA ARG A 153 -17.66 2.71 -23.26
C ARG A 153 -18.58 2.26 -24.40
N GLY A 154 -19.88 2.53 -24.23
CA GLY A 154 -20.91 2.15 -25.19
C GLY A 154 -21.33 0.69 -25.13
N ILE A 155 -20.85 -0.09 -24.15
CA ILE A 155 -21.31 -1.46 -23.85
C ILE A 155 -21.91 -1.53 -22.44
N ASN A 156 -21.10 -1.30 -21.41
CA ASN A 156 -21.47 -1.45 -20.00
C ASN A 156 -20.80 -0.43 -19.08
N LEU A 157 -20.06 0.54 -19.61
CA LEU A 157 -19.51 1.64 -18.81
C LEU A 157 -20.58 2.70 -18.62
N GLU A 158 -21.32 2.56 -17.53
CA GLU A 158 -22.33 3.50 -17.05
C GLU A 158 -21.99 3.97 -15.65
N ARG A 159 -22.33 5.21 -15.32
CA ARG A 159 -22.02 5.81 -14.02
C ARG A 159 -22.52 4.98 -12.85
N GLU A 160 -23.81 4.63 -12.90
CA GLU A 160 -24.50 3.94 -11.80
C GLU A 160 -23.91 2.55 -11.58
N ILE A 161 -23.58 1.84 -12.66
CA ILE A 161 -23.00 0.50 -12.61
C ILE A 161 -21.58 0.57 -12.00
N LEU A 162 -20.75 1.48 -12.48
CA LEU A 162 -19.38 1.63 -11.98
C LEU A 162 -19.37 2.14 -10.54
N GLN A 163 -20.25 3.07 -10.16
CA GLN A 163 -20.34 3.58 -8.80
C GLN A 163 -20.72 2.47 -7.82
N GLN A 164 -21.76 1.69 -8.12
CA GLN A 164 -22.18 0.54 -7.31
C GLN A 164 -21.08 -0.52 -7.16
N GLU A 165 -20.27 -0.71 -8.19
CA GLU A 165 -19.11 -1.61 -8.09
C GLU A 165 -18.04 -1.04 -7.16
N LEU A 166 -17.66 0.23 -7.34
CA LEU A 166 -16.60 0.88 -6.59
C LEU A 166 -16.92 1.07 -5.10
N GLU A 167 -18.21 1.22 -4.75
CA GLU A 167 -18.67 1.34 -3.36
C GLU A 167 -18.50 0.05 -2.53
N LYS A 168 -18.21 -1.09 -3.17
CA LYS A 168 -17.97 -2.37 -2.47
C LYS A 168 -16.60 -2.43 -1.79
N TYR A 169 -15.68 -1.54 -2.14
CA TYR A 169 -14.29 -1.65 -1.79
C TYR A 169 -13.87 -0.68 -0.69
N ASN A 170 -13.05 -1.15 0.22
CA ASN A 170 -12.55 -0.38 1.36
C ASN A 170 -11.25 0.36 1.07
N MET A 171 -10.61 0.11 -0.06
CA MET A 171 -9.37 0.74 -0.45
C MET A 171 -9.23 0.76 -1.98
N LEU A 172 -8.70 1.84 -2.50
CA LEU A 172 -8.32 1.95 -3.91
C LEU A 172 -6.81 1.79 -4.08
N VAL A 173 -6.39 1.01 -5.06
CA VAL A 173 -4.98 0.82 -5.45
C VAL A 173 -4.83 1.09 -6.94
N THR A 174 -3.91 1.99 -7.30
CA THR A 174 -3.65 2.37 -8.70
C THR A 174 -2.15 2.56 -8.93
N PHE A 175 -1.75 2.76 -10.18
CA PHE A 175 -0.41 3.24 -10.52
C PHE A 175 -0.49 4.61 -11.21
N TYR A 176 -0.15 5.68 -10.49
CA TYR A 176 -0.28 7.08 -10.93
C TYR A 176 -1.73 7.57 -11.04
N GLY A 177 -2.69 6.78 -10.57
CA GLY A 177 -4.11 7.01 -10.74
C GLY A 177 -4.66 8.19 -9.94
N ARG A 178 -3.98 8.62 -8.88
CA ARG A 178 -4.33 9.86 -8.17
C ARG A 178 -4.24 11.08 -9.07
N THR A 179 -3.36 11.04 -10.06
CA THR A 179 -3.09 12.15 -10.98
C THR A 179 -3.77 11.96 -12.35
N PHE A 180 -4.08 10.71 -12.71
CA PHE A 180 -4.65 10.37 -14.00
C PHE A 180 -6.03 9.72 -13.90
N ASP A 181 -6.16 8.50 -13.43
CA ASP A 181 -7.39 7.70 -13.48
C ASP A 181 -8.55 8.36 -12.74
N MET A 182 -8.32 8.77 -11.49
CA MET A 182 -9.41 9.32 -10.66
C MET A 182 -9.92 10.67 -11.17
N PRO A 183 -9.07 11.62 -11.59
CA PRO A 183 -9.55 12.85 -12.25
C PRO A 183 -10.34 12.60 -13.54
N PHE A 184 -10.02 11.55 -14.30
CA PHE A 184 -10.80 11.16 -15.48
C PHE A 184 -12.18 10.61 -15.07
N ILE A 185 -12.23 9.69 -14.10
CA ILE A 185 -13.49 9.09 -13.58
C ILE A 185 -14.38 10.18 -12.97
N GLU A 186 -13.82 11.08 -12.17
CA GLU A 186 -14.55 12.20 -11.58
C GLU A 186 -15.13 13.13 -12.65
N ARG A 187 -14.30 13.54 -13.61
CA ARG A 187 -14.71 14.48 -14.68
C ARG A 187 -15.79 13.90 -15.60
N GLU A 188 -15.66 12.62 -15.99
CA GLU A 188 -16.54 12.04 -17.01
C GLU A 188 -17.77 11.33 -16.44
N LEU A 189 -17.62 10.75 -15.26
CA LEU A 189 -18.71 9.99 -14.63
C LEU A 189 -19.22 10.64 -13.34
N GLY A 190 -18.57 11.69 -12.83
CA GLY A 190 -18.96 12.36 -11.59
C GLY A 190 -18.84 11.45 -10.36
N ILE A 191 -17.96 10.44 -10.41
CA ILE A 191 -17.74 9.50 -9.32
C ILE A 191 -16.53 9.95 -8.50
N THR A 192 -16.74 10.11 -7.20
CA THR A 192 -15.68 10.35 -6.21
C THR A 192 -15.69 9.23 -5.19
N LEU A 193 -14.53 8.81 -4.72
CA LEU A 193 -14.39 7.76 -3.72
C LEU A 193 -13.78 8.32 -2.44
N ASP A 194 -14.45 8.06 -1.33
CA ASP A 194 -13.98 8.46 0.01
C ASP A 194 -13.40 7.28 0.78
N VAL A 195 -12.42 6.62 0.14
CA VAL A 195 -11.66 5.51 0.72
C VAL A 195 -10.16 5.80 0.65
N PRO A 196 -9.34 5.14 1.48
CA PRO A 196 -7.89 5.23 1.35
C PRO A 196 -7.44 4.87 -0.07
N HIS A 197 -6.56 5.68 -0.64
CA HIS A 197 -6.03 5.46 -1.98
C HIS A 197 -4.52 5.23 -1.92
N LEU A 198 -4.07 4.02 -2.20
CA LEU A 198 -2.66 3.65 -2.38
C LEU A 198 -2.26 3.84 -3.85
N ASP A 199 -1.55 4.89 -4.13
CA ASP A 199 -0.94 5.10 -5.45
C ASP A 199 0.48 4.51 -5.46
N LEU A 200 0.66 3.42 -6.20
CA LEU A 200 1.90 2.64 -6.23
C LEU A 200 3.07 3.38 -6.86
N CYS A 201 2.83 4.34 -7.75
CA CYS A 201 3.87 5.19 -8.31
C CYS A 201 4.54 6.03 -7.21
N PHE A 202 3.74 6.66 -6.34
CA PHE A 202 4.27 7.49 -5.25
C PHE A 202 4.82 6.64 -4.10
N ALA A 203 4.18 5.51 -3.78
CA ALA A 203 4.66 4.59 -2.77
C ALA A 203 5.99 3.94 -3.19
N GLY A 204 6.09 3.48 -4.42
CA GLY A 204 7.30 2.88 -4.99
C GLY A 204 8.52 3.81 -4.99
N LYS A 205 8.31 5.11 -5.25
CA LYS A 205 9.40 6.11 -5.17
C LYS A 205 10.08 6.15 -3.80
N LYS A 206 9.36 5.89 -2.71
CA LYS A 206 9.94 5.85 -1.35
C LYS A 206 10.96 4.72 -1.16
N ILE A 207 10.92 3.70 -2.00
CA ILE A 207 11.83 2.54 -1.99
C ILE A 207 12.71 2.46 -3.23
N GLY A 208 12.80 3.56 -4.00
CA GLY A 208 13.68 3.66 -5.17
C GLY A 208 13.11 3.11 -6.47
N LEU A 209 11.85 2.64 -6.50
CA LEU A 209 11.18 2.26 -7.74
C LEU A 209 10.69 3.52 -8.47
N THR A 210 11.23 3.75 -9.66
CA THR A 210 10.95 4.95 -10.47
C THR A 210 10.69 4.59 -11.93
N GLY A 211 9.85 5.40 -12.58
CA GLY A 211 9.43 5.20 -13.96
C GLY A 211 7.96 4.81 -14.08
N GLY A 212 7.53 4.50 -15.29
CA GLY A 212 6.15 4.03 -15.55
C GLY A 212 5.95 2.58 -15.11
N LEU A 213 4.67 2.15 -15.08
CA LEU A 213 4.25 0.82 -14.63
C LEU A 213 5.10 -0.30 -15.25
N LYS A 214 5.22 -0.32 -16.57
CA LYS A 214 5.98 -1.36 -17.31
C LYS A 214 7.47 -1.43 -16.94
N LYS A 215 8.08 -0.28 -16.64
CA LYS A 215 9.47 -0.27 -16.16
C LYS A 215 9.57 -0.86 -14.76
N VAL A 216 8.63 -0.54 -13.88
CA VAL A 216 8.59 -1.07 -12.52
C VAL A 216 8.33 -2.58 -12.55
N GLU A 217 7.41 -3.06 -13.40
CA GLU A 217 7.15 -4.49 -13.59
C GLU A 217 8.43 -5.25 -13.99
N VAL A 218 9.17 -4.73 -14.97
CA VAL A 218 10.45 -5.35 -15.40
C VAL A 218 11.45 -5.43 -14.24
N VAL A 219 11.61 -4.35 -13.47
CA VAL A 219 12.48 -4.34 -12.27
C VAL A 219 12.03 -5.36 -11.22
N MET A 220 10.72 -5.60 -11.12
CA MET A 220 10.12 -6.55 -10.18
C MET A 220 10.04 -7.98 -10.72
N GLY A 221 10.47 -8.21 -11.97
CA GLY A 221 10.43 -9.53 -12.61
C GLY A 221 9.04 -9.98 -13.05
N ILE A 222 8.06 -9.07 -13.11
CA ILE A 222 6.71 -9.36 -13.58
C ILE A 222 6.73 -9.46 -15.11
N LYS A 223 6.28 -10.59 -15.62
CA LYS A 223 6.24 -10.88 -17.07
C LYS A 223 4.84 -10.64 -17.60
N ARG A 224 4.77 -10.12 -18.81
CA ARG A 224 3.54 -10.00 -19.60
C ARG A 224 3.50 -11.06 -20.68
N GLU A 225 2.31 -11.42 -21.14
CA GLU A 225 2.12 -12.31 -22.28
C GLU A 225 2.68 -11.65 -23.56
N GLU A 226 3.14 -12.47 -24.50
CA GLU A 226 3.89 -12.00 -25.68
C GLU A 226 3.06 -11.07 -26.59
N ASP A 227 1.75 -11.29 -26.70
CA ASP A 227 0.85 -10.49 -27.53
C ASP A 227 0.56 -9.09 -27.01
N ILE A 228 0.73 -8.85 -25.71
CA ILE A 228 0.60 -7.53 -25.07
C ILE A 228 1.95 -6.93 -24.66
N LYS A 229 3.02 -7.70 -24.80
CA LYS A 229 4.38 -7.28 -24.46
C LYS A 229 4.82 -6.13 -25.38
N GLY A 230 5.28 -5.05 -24.76
CA GLY A 230 5.72 -3.85 -25.48
C GLY A 230 4.61 -2.88 -25.85
N LEU A 231 3.33 -3.25 -25.70
CA LEU A 231 2.24 -2.30 -25.87
C LEU A 231 2.33 -1.17 -24.83
N ASN A 232 1.89 0.00 -25.21
CA ASN A 232 1.87 1.21 -24.38
C ASN A 232 0.54 1.97 -24.57
N GLY A 233 0.34 3.09 -23.86
CA GLY A 233 -0.89 3.86 -23.92
C GLY A 233 -1.26 4.38 -25.31
N PHE A 234 -0.27 4.64 -26.20
CA PHE A 234 -0.58 5.01 -27.60
C PHE A 234 -1.13 3.83 -28.40
N ASP A 235 -0.64 2.62 -28.11
CA ASP A 235 -1.18 1.40 -28.72
C ASP A 235 -2.60 1.13 -28.23
N ALA A 236 -2.92 1.37 -26.97
CA ALA A 236 -4.28 1.30 -26.44
C ALA A 236 -5.24 2.24 -27.18
N VAL A 237 -4.82 3.49 -27.41
CA VAL A 237 -5.60 4.44 -28.22
C VAL A 237 -5.80 3.95 -29.66
N ARG A 238 -4.78 3.30 -30.25
CA ARG A 238 -4.87 2.74 -31.63
C ARG A 238 -5.84 1.56 -31.66
N LEU A 239 -5.77 0.64 -30.70
CA LEU A 239 -6.68 -0.51 -30.58
C LEU A 239 -8.13 -0.04 -30.44
N TRP A 240 -8.39 0.96 -29.61
CA TRP A 240 -9.72 1.55 -29.50
C TRP A 240 -10.25 2.09 -30.83
N LYS A 241 -9.40 2.80 -31.61
CA LYS A 241 -9.77 3.31 -32.94
C LYS A 241 -10.05 2.18 -33.91
N GLN A 242 -9.32 1.08 -33.91
CA GLN A 242 -9.56 -0.11 -34.74
C GLN A 242 -10.90 -0.75 -34.36
N TYR A 243 -11.17 -0.95 -33.07
CA TYR A 243 -12.48 -1.42 -32.61
C TYR A 243 -13.64 -0.54 -33.11
N LYS A 244 -13.53 0.78 -33.04
CA LYS A 244 -14.55 1.71 -33.54
C LYS A 244 -14.76 1.63 -35.04
N ARG A 245 -13.86 1.01 -35.79
CA ARG A 245 -13.96 0.73 -37.26
C ARG A 245 -14.48 -0.69 -37.52
N GLY A 246 -14.85 -1.46 -36.51
CA GLY A 246 -15.44 -2.79 -36.63
C GLY A 246 -14.52 -3.96 -36.32
N ASP A 247 -13.25 -3.71 -35.94
CA ASP A 247 -12.30 -4.75 -35.56
C ASP A 247 -12.55 -5.17 -34.09
N LYS A 248 -13.21 -6.31 -33.90
CA LYS A 248 -13.53 -6.84 -32.56
C LYS A 248 -12.30 -7.37 -31.84
N ASP A 249 -11.35 -7.96 -32.56
CA ASP A 249 -10.12 -8.50 -31.98
C ASP A 249 -9.27 -7.42 -31.32
N ALA A 250 -9.36 -6.18 -31.85
CA ALA A 250 -8.72 -5.02 -31.25
C ALA A 250 -9.28 -4.66 -29.87
N LEU A 251 -10.60 -4.86 -29.63
CA LEU A 251 -11.19 -4.66 -28.30
C LEU A 251 -10.72 -5.74 -27.33
N ASP A 252 -10.70 -7.00 -27.74
CA ASP A 252 -10.27 -8.12 -26.92
C ASP A 252 -8.81 -7.93 -26.49
N LEU A 253 -7.94 -7.49 -27.41
CA LEU A 253 -6.54 -7.19 -27.10
C LEU A 253 -6.41 -5.98 -26.14
N LEU A 254 -7.24 -4.94 -26.29
CA LEU A 254 -7.28 -3.78 -25.40
C LEU A 254 -7.71 -4.18 -23.97
N ILE A 255 -8.73 -5.02 -23.85
CA ILE A 255 -9.20 -5.54 -22.56
C ILE A 255 -8.10 -6.40 -21.91
N LYS A 256 -7.44 -7.26 -22.69
CA LYS A 256 -6.33 -8.08 -22.19
C LYS A 256 -5.15 -7.23 -21.70
N TYR A 257 -4.85 -6.15 -22.42
CA TYR A 257 -3.81 -5.20 -22.04
C TYR A 257 -4.16 -4.50 -20.70
N ASN A 258 -5.38 -3.96 -20.58
CA ASN A 258 -5.87 -3.35 -19.34
C ASN A 258 -5.93 -4.36 -18.18
N MET A 259 -6.34 -5.62 -18.46
CA MET A 259 -6.32 -6.69 -17.45
C MET A 259 -4.91 -6.89 -16.87
N ALA A 260 -3.90 -6.93 -17.71
CA ALA A 260 -2.51 -7.07 -17.24
C ALA A 260 -2.06 -5.86 -16.44
N ASP A 261 -2.39 -4.62 -16.89
CA ASP A 261 -2.08 -3.39 -16.14
C ASP A 261 -2.75 -3.42 -14.75
N THR A 262 -3.98 -3.90 -14.65
CA THR A 262 -4.79 -3.94 -13.42
C THR A 262 -4.38 -5.07 -12.46
N VAL A 263 -4.26 -6.31 -12.96
CA VAL A 263 -3.94 -7.50 -12.14
C VAL A 263 -2.53 -7.40 -11.55
N ASN A 264 -1.58 -6.91 -12.33
CA ASN A 264 -0.19 -6.75 -11.86
C ASN A 264 -0.05 -5.75 -10.71
N LEU A 265 -1.03 -4.84 -10.52
CA LEU A 265 -1.01 -3.92 -9.37
C LEU A 265 -1.06 -4.65 -8.04
N ARG A 266 -1.70 -5.83 -7.94
CA ARG A 266 -1.74 -6.63 -6.71
C ARG A 266 -0.34 -7.07 -6.31
N VAL A 267 0.39 -7.68 -7.23
CA VAL A 267 1.76 -8.15 -6.99
C VAL A 267 2.70 -7.00 -6.63
N LEU A 268 2.53 -5.86 -7.31
CA LEU A 268 3.30 -4.65 -7.02
C LEU A 268 2.96 -4.09 -5.63
N ALA A 269 1.68 -4.05 -5.26
CA ALA A 269 1.23 -3.54 -3.97
C ALA A 269 1.78 -4.36 -2.80
N ASP A 270 1.68 -5.69 -2.89
CA ASP A 270 2.23 -6.61 -1.89
C ASP A 270 3.73 -6.36 -1.70
N THR A 271 4.50 -6.33 -2.78
CA THR A 271 5.96 -6.13 -2.70
C THR A 271 6.34 -4.73 -2.21
N ILE A 272 5.64 -3.68 -2.66
CA ILE A 272 5.91 -2.29 -2.24
C ILE A 272 5.56 -2.13 -0.76
N TYR A 273 4.45 -2.70 -0.31
CA TYR A 273 4.05 -2.69 1.09
C TYR A 273 5.11 -3.34 1.99
N ASP A 274 5.55 -4.56 1.65
CA ASP A 274 6.53 -5.30 2.44
C ASP A 274 7.85 -4.52 2.57
N LYS A 275 8.35 -3.97 1.47
CA LYS A 275 9.57 -3.14 1.48
C LYS A 275 9.40 -1.85 2.27
N LEU A 276 8.24 -1.20 2.22
CA LEU A 276 7.96 -0.01 3.02
C LEU A 276 7.83 -0.34 4.51
N LYS A 277 7.18 -1.45 4.83
CA LYS A 277 7.08 -1.98 6.20
C LYS A 277 8.46 -2.28 6.75
N GLU A 278 9.27 -3.06 6.03
CA GLU A 278 10.65 -3.37 6.41
C GLU A 278 11.50 -2.10 6.64
N LYS A 279 11.51 -1.19 5.68
CA LYS A 279 12.22 0.10 5.80
C LYS A 279 11.79 0.91 7.01
N THR A 280 10.50 0.86 7.36
CA THR A 280 9.96 1.56 8.51
C THR A 280 10.35 0.87 9.81
N LEU A 281 10.34 -0.47 9.84
CA LEU A 281 10.72 -1.28 11.00
C LEU A 281 12.23 -1.26 11.28
N LEU A 282 13.08 -1.23 10.24
CA LEU A 282 14.54 -1.08 10.41
C LEU A 282 14.89 0.19 11.18
N CYS A 283 14.13 1.27 11.00
CA CYS A 283 14.30 2.48 11.80
C CYS A 283 14.01 2.28 13.31
N TRP A 284 13.40 1.17 13.72
CA TRP A 284 13.18 0.82 15.13
C TRP A 284 14.37 0.07 15.70
N GLN A 285 14.99 -0.82 14.88
CA GLN A 285 16.11 -1.67 15.29
C GLN A 285 17.42 -0.90 15.47
N GLU A 286 17.66 0.14 14.65
CA GLU A 286 18.83 1.03 14.78
C GLU A 286 18.79 1.90 16.05
N ALA A 287 17.67 1.87 16.75
CA ALA A 287 17.38 2.73 17.90
C ALA A 287 17.41 2.01 19.25
N LEU A 288 17.55 0.68 19.25
CA LEU A 288 17.75 -0.19 20.41
C LEU A 288 19.20 -0.60 20.56
#